data_e1ad65050d30c66f98ecc437ffbacae9
#
_entry.id   e1ad65050d30c66f98ecc437ffbacae9
#
_cell.length_a   1.000
_cell.length_b   1.000
_cell.length_c   1.000
_cell.angle_alpha   90.00
_cell.angle_beta   90.00
_cell.angle_gamma   90.00
#
_symmetry.space_group_name_H-M   'P 1'
#
loop_
_entity.id
_entity.type
_entity.pdbx_description
1 polymer ?
#
loop_
_entity_poly.entity_id
_entity_poly.type
_entity_poly.pdbx_seq_one_letter_code
_entity_poly.pdbx_strand_id
1 'polypeptide(L)'
;LVDVAQDVIVREDDCDVVGINLVRERAKLAASSSAAIKELGDSLKGRVLANDIVSPKTGEVLYAADTTLDEEALNTIGEHNVSEIVLKGSAIYEGLNSMSTETIALGAPEENVRKSIKHAMMHEMLGKNTTDAVYDSTGAEIIPANTPLTEEYIEAVLNSDAKEVKVRNNNIRGIEVEAIKEGNGIIESLEDRIVGRVLAEDIIDPATGEKIASLNETVTPALAKAICKVREKVSIRSVLTCKSQLGVCIKCYGQDLATANQVEVGEAVGIIAAQSIGEPGTQLTMR
;
A
#
# COMPACT_ATOMS: atom_id res chain seq x y z
N LEU A 1 8.85 28.12 15.14
CA LEU A 1 8.49 26.72 15.43
C LEU A 1 7.21 26.32 14.70
N VAL A 2 6.14 27.12 14.80
CA VAL A 2 4.84 26.83 14.15
C VAL A 2 4.99 26.67 12.62
N ASP A 3 5.70 27.59 11.96
CA ASP A 3 5.92 27.54 10.50
C ASP A 3 6.62 26.25 10.03
N VAL A 4 7.50 25.70 10.85
CA VAL A 4 8.20 24.44 10.53
C VAL A 4 7.36 23.21 10.85
N ALA A 5 6.51 23.31 11.86
CA ALA A 5 5.76 22.16 12.36
C ALA A 5 4.33 22.06 11.81
N GLN A 6 3.86 23.05 11.03
CA GLN A 6 2.48 23.10 10.53
C GLN A 6 2.14 21.92 9.59
N ASP A 7 3.14 21.36 8.89
CA ASP A 7 2.95 20.26 7.96
C ASP A 7 2.94 18.87 8.65
N VAL A 8 3.28 18.83 9.95
CA VAL A 8 3.26 17.59 10.74
C VAL A 8 1.83 17.31 11.21
N ILE A 9 1.10 16.60 10.38
CA ILE A 9 -0.31 16.22 10.58
C ILE A 9 -0.39 14.70 10.63
N VAL A 10 -1.34 14.16 11.38
CA VAL A 10 -1.66 12.73 11.32
C VAL A 10 -2.37 12.43 10.00
N ARG A 11 -1.78 11.61 9.12
CA ARG A 11 -2.26 11.41 7.76
C ARG A 11 -2.78 10.01 7.45
N GLU A 12 -2.39 9.02 8.22
CA GLU A 12 -2.71 7.62 7.98
C GLU A 12 -2.78 6.83 9.30
N ASP A 13 -3.41 5.67 9.26
CA ASP A 13 -3.57 4.83 10.45
C ASP A 13 -2.25 4.17 10.85
N ASP A 14 -1.57 3.55 9.89
CA ASP A 14 -0.36 2.76 10.14
C ASP A 14 0.64 2.87 8.96
N CYS A 15 1.80 3.46 9.20
CA CYS A 15 2.87 3.64 8.22
C CYS A 15 3.62 2.34 7.88
N ASP A 16 3.42 1.26 8.62
CA ASP A 16 4.04 -0.05 8.37
C ASP A 16 3.13 -1.02 7.61
N VAL A 17 1.94 -0.56 7.20
CA VAL A 17 1.04 -1.32 6.34
C VAL A 17 1.37 -1.02 4.87
N VAL A 18 1.63 -2.06 4.11
CA VAL A 18 1.79 -2.00 2.65
C VAL A 18 0.57 -2.66 2.02
N GLY A 19 -0.13 -1.93 1.16
CA GLY A 19 -1.31 -2.42 0.47
C GLY A 19 -1.17 -2.33 -1.05
N ILE A 20 -1.64 -3.34 -1.77
CA ILE A 20 -1.80 -3.31 -3.22
C ILE A 20 -3.30 -3.35 -3.54
N ASN A 21 -3.77 -2.30 -4.21
CA ASN A 21 -5.14 -2.24 -4.73
C ASN A 21 -5.17 -2.87 -6.12
N LEU A 22 -5.60 -4.12 -6.17
CA LEU A 22 -5.62 -4.93 -7.40
C LEU A 22 -6.59 -4.38 -8.45
N VAL A 23 -7.71 -3.78 -8.01
CA VAL A 23 -8.66 -3.14 -8.93
C VAL A 23 -7.99 -1.98 -9.66
N ARG A 24 -7.26 -1.13 -8.92
CA ARG A 24 -6.54 0.01 -9.50
C ARG A 24 -5.42 -0.44 -10.43
N GLU A 25 -4.67 -1.46 -10.04
CA GLU A 25 -3.58 -1.98 -10.89
C GLU A 25 -4.13 -2.64 -12.16
N ARG A 26 -5.23 -3.41 -12.05
CA ARG A 26 -5.93 -3.96 -13.23
C ARG A 26 -6.55 -2.86 -14.11
N ALA A 27 -7.13 -1.82 -13.50
CA ALA A 27 -7.72 -0.69 -14.22
C ALA A 27 -6.69 0.18 -14.96
N LYS A 28 -5.46 0.31 -14.44
CA LYS A 28 -4.37 1.01 -15.15
C LYS A 28 -4.07 0.38 -16.50
N LEU A 29 -4.29 -0.92 -16.63
CA LEU A 29 -4.13 -1.66 -17.89
C LEU A 29 -5.26 -1.44 -18.88
N ALA A 30 -6.49 -1.55 -18.40
CA ALA A 30 -7.67 -1.25 -19.19
C ALA A 30 -7.61 0.19 -19.74
N ALA A 31 -7.13 1.13 -18.90
CA ALA A 31 -6.93 2.50 -19.31
C ALA A 31 -5.81 2.68 -20.34
N SER A 32 -4.79 1.83 -20.36
CA SER A 32 -3.67 1.96 -21.31
C SER A 32 -4.06 1.63 -22.75
N SER A 33 -4.79 0.55 -22.98
CA SER A 33 -5.23 0.18 -24.35
C SER A 33 -6.27 1.18 -24.90
N SER A 34 -7.24 1.58 -24.11
CA SER A 34 -8.24 2.57 -24.49
C SER A 34 -7.63 3.97 -24.67
N ALA A 35 -6.63 4.37 -23.87
CA ALA A 35 -5.91 5.64 -24.03
C ALA A 35 -5.04 5.63 -25.29
N ALA A 36 -4.31 4.53 -25.55
CA ALA A 36 -3.50 4.38 -26.76
C ALA A 36 -4.37 4.45 -28.04
N ILE A 37 -5.55 3.82 -28.01
CA ILE A 37 -6.50 3.88 -29.14
C ILE A 37 -7.04 5.30 -29.32
N LYS A 38 -7.32 6.07 -28.27
CA LYS A 38 -7.73 7.46 -28.39
C LYS A 38 -6.64 8.35 -28.98
N GLU A 39 -5.38 8.10 -28.62
CA GLU A 39 -4.24 8.88 -29.11
C GLU A 39 -3.88 8.51 -30.56
N LEU A 40 -3.93 7.22 -30.89
CA LEU A 40 -3.57 6.71 -32.22
C LEU A 40 -4.76 6.53 -33.16
N GLY A 41 -6.00 6.75 -32.71
CA GLY A 41 -7.22 6.40 -33.43
C GLY A 41 -7.30 6.96 -34.85
N ASP A 42 -6.93 8.22 -35.03
CA ASP A 42 -6.91 8.85 -36.36
C ASP A 42 -5.85 8.22 -37.30
N SER A 43 -4.76 7.68 -36.76
CA SER A 43 -3.72 7.01 -37.54
C SER A 43 -4.02 5.55 -37.83
N LEU A 44 -4.90 4.94 -37.01
CA LEU A 44 -5.32 3.54 -37.15
C LEU A 44 -6.57 3.38 -38.01
N LYS A 45 -7.41 4.39 -38.06
CA LYS A 45 -8.67 4.38 -38.81
C LYS A 45 -8.43 4.23 -40.31
N GLY A 46 -9.12 3.27 -40.91
CA GLY A 46 -8.99 2.95 -42.31
C GLY A 46 -7.83 2.01 -42.67
N ARG A 47 -7.02 1.60 -41.70
CA ARG A 47 -5.97 0.59 -41.94
C ARG A 47 -6.53 -0.82 -41.89
N VAL A 48 -5.84 -1.76 -42.50
CA VAL A 48 -6.26 -3.15 -42.67
C VAL A 48 -5.47 -4.05 -41.74
N LEU A 49 -6.15 -4.97 -41.06
CA LEU A 49 -5.53 -5.98 -40.23
C LEU A 49 -4.73 -6.98 -41.03
N ALA A 50 -3.54 -7.32 -40.58
CA ALA A 50 -2.73 -8.38 -41.15
C ALA A 50 -3.05 -9.76 -40.53
N ASN A 51 -3.44 -9.80 -39.26
CA ASN A 51 -3.77 -11.01 -38.50
C ASN A 51 -5.14 -10.88 -37.83
N ASP A 52 -5.71 -12.02 -37.44
CA ASP A 52 -6.93 -12.04 -36.62
C ASP A 52 -6.67 -11.41 -35.26
N ILE A 53 -7.64 -10.63 -34.79
CA ILE A 53 -7.65 -10.11 -33.43
C ILE A 53 -8.48 -11.05 -32.58
N VAL A 54 -7.85 -11.59 -31.54
CA VAL A 54 -8.45 -12.51 -30.59
C VAL A 54 -8.64 -11.81 -29.24
N SER A 55 -9.79 -11.96 -28.62
CA SER A 55 -10.03 -11.47 -27.28
C SER A 55 -9.11 -12.20 -26.27
N PRO A 56 -8.27 -11.52 -25.51
CA PRO A 56 -7.41 -12.16 -24.52
C PRO A 56 -8.21 -12.80 -23.36
N LYS A 57 -9.47 -12.40 -23.17
CA LYS A 57 -10.33 -12.92 -22.09
C LYS A 57 -11.11 -14.16 -22.49
N THR A 58 -11.67 -14.18 -23.68
CA THR A 58 -12.59 -15.25 -24.12
C THR A 58 -11.94 -16.20 -25.12
N GLY A 59 -10.85 -15.82 -25.75
CA GLY A 59 -10.21 -16.58 -26.84
C GLY A 59 -11.01 -16.54 -28.15
N GLU A 60 -12.07 -15.75 -28.25
CA GLU A 60 -12.89 -15.59 -29.46
C GLU A 60 -12.23 -14.60 -30.41
N VAL A 61 -12.36 -14.87 -31.73
CA VAL A 61 -11.91 -13.95 -32.76
C VAL A 61 -12.86 -12.77 -32.83
N LEU A 62 -12.38 -11.58 -32.48
CA LEU A 62 -13.14 -10.32 -32.53
C LEU A 62 -13.24 -9.80 -33.96
N TYR A 63 -12.11 -9.80 -34.66
CA TYR A 63 -11.99 -9.36 -36.06
C TYR A 63 -11.02 -10.26 -36.79
N ALA A 64 -11.42 -10.67 -38.00
CA ALA A 64 -10.55 -11.49 -38.86
C ALA A 64 -9.50 -10.64 -39.59
N ALA A 65 -8.43 -11.29 -40.02
CA ALA A 65 -7.46 -10.70 -40.97
C ALA A 65 -8.18 -10.09 -42.17
N ASP A 66 -7.60 -9.09 -42.77
CA ASP A 66 -8.15 -8.33 -43.90
C ASP A 66 -9.35 -7.43 -43.58
N THR A 67 -9.72 -7.31 -42.29
CA THR A 67 -10.74 -6.35 -41.85
C THR A 67 -10.16 -4.92 -41.79
N THR A 68 -10.91 -3.96 -42.32
CA THR A 68 -10.55 -2.53 -42.17
C THR A 68 -11.00 -2.02 -40.83
N LEU A 69 -10.09 -1.35 -40.13
CA LEU A 69 -10.38 -0.74 -38.82
C LEU A 69 -11.25 0.51 -38.98
N ASP A 70 -12.44 0.46 -38.46
CA ASP A 70 -13.33 1.59 -38.26
C ASP A 70 -13.35 2.03 -36.78
N GLU A 71 -14.13 3.03 -36.46
CA GLU A 71 -14.23 3.56 -35.09
C GLU A 71 -14.89 2.58 -34.13
N GLU A 72 -15.82 1.76 -34.63
CA GLU A 72 -16.49 0.73 -33.84
C GLU A 72 -15.53 -0.43 -33.52
N ALA A 73 -14.73 -0.86 -34.51
CA ALA A 73 -13.69 -1.85 -34.31
C ALA A 73 -12.62 -1.40 -33.30
N LEU A 74 -12.18 -0.13 -33.39
CA LEU A 74 -11.20 0.44 -32.44
C LEU A 74 -11.76 0.49 -31.01
N ASN A 75 -13.02 0.86 -30.81
CA ASN A 75 -13.66 0.85 -29.51
C ASN A 75 -13.75 -0.57 -28.94
N THR A 76 -14.18 -1.54 -29.73
CA THR A 76 -14.27 -2.95 -29.34
C THR A 76 -12.89 -3.52 -28.96
N ILE A 77 -11.85 -3.20 -29.73
CA ILE A 77 -10.46 -3.58 -29.41
C ILE A 77 -10.02 -3.01 -28.07
N GLY A 78 -10.40 -1.75 -27.78
CA GLY A 78 -10.13 -1.09 -26.51
C GLY A 78 -10.85 -1.73 -25.32
N GLU A 79 -12.13 -2.08 -25.47
CA GLU A 79 -12.96 -2.73 -24.44
C GLU A 79 -12.46 -4.13 -24.07
N HIS A 80 -11.96 -4.86 -25.07
CA HIS A 80 -11.41 -6.20 -24.87
C HIS A 80 -9.94 -6.20 -24.42
N ASN A 81 -9.31 -5.01 -24.22
CA ASN A 81 -7.93 -4.86 -23.78
C ASN A 81 -6.92 -5.62 -24.63
N VAL A 82 -7.05 -5.54 -25.94
CA VAL A 82 -6.10 -6.13 -26.87
C VAL A 82 -4.77 -5.41 -26.72
N SER A 83 -3.69 -6.15 -26.52
CA SER A 83 -2.36 -5.58 -26.22
C SER A 83 -1.59 -5.12 -27.46
N GLU A 84 -1.85 -5.73 -28.59
CA GLU A 84 -1.18 -5.43 -29.86
C GLU A 84 -2.07 -5.71 -31.05
N ILE A 85 -1.87 -4.95 -32.11
CA ILE A 85 -2.50 -5.19 -33.41
C ILE A 85 -1.42 -5.23 -34.49
N VAL A 86 -1.60 -6.13 -35.47
CA VAL A 86 -0.71 -6.21 -36.61
C VAL A 86 -1.44 -5.71 -37.85
N LEU A 87 -0.93 -4.65 -38.41
CA LEU A 87 -1.52 -3.99 -39.59
C LEU A 87 -0.73 -4.29 -40.85
N LYS A 88 -1.39 -4.33 -41.99
CA LYS A 88 -0.73 -4.32 -43.29
C LYS A 88 -0.07 -2.96 -43.49
N GLY A 89 1.16 -2.96 -43.99
CA GLY A 89 1.89 -1.74 -44.29
C GLY A 89 1.09 -0.82 -45.20
N SER A 90 1.10 0.48 -44.91
CA SER A 90 0.51 1.48 -45.81
C SER A 90 1.38 1.54 -47.08
N ALA A 91 0.81 1.15 -48.21
CA ALA A 91 1.49 1.26 -49.49
C ALA A 91 1.64 2.75 -49.87
N ILE A 92 2.75 3.38 -49.48
CA ILE A 92 3.16 4.69 -49.97
C ILE A 92 3.85 4.54 -51.38
N TYR A 93 4.24 3.34 -51.74
CA TYR A 93 4.82 3.02 -53.03
C TYR A 93 4.03 1.90 -53.68
N GLU A 94 3.21 2.23 -54.69
CA GLU A 94 2.64 1.26 -55.62
C GLU A 94 3.79 0.54 -56.34
N GLY A 95 4.11 -0.67 -55.91
CA GLY A 95 5.10 -1.53 -56.56
C GLY A 95 6.01 -2.34 -55.67
N LEU A 96 6.06 -2.07 -54.36
CA LEU A 96 6.86 -2.85 -53.41
C LEU A 96 6.02 -3.19 -52.18
N ASN A 97 5.28 -4.31 -52.28
CA ASN A 97 4.99 -5.23 -51.19
C ASN A 97 3.75 -5.15 -50.36
N SER A 98 2.90 -6.01 -50.68
CA SER A 98 1.93 -6.74 -49.89
C SER A 98 2.51 -7.52 -48.67
N MET A 99 3.79 -7.32 -48.30
CA MET A 99 4.47 -8.15 -47.28
C MET A 99 5.03 -7.40 -46.06
N SER A 100 4.93 -6.09 -45.99
CA SER A 100 5.31 -5.38 -44.76
C SER A 100 4.14 -5.34 -43.78
N THR A 101 4.36 -5.90 -42.62
CA THR A 101 3.44 -5.77 -41.48
C THR A 101 4.03 -4.82 -40.44
N GLU A 102 3.19 -4.04 -39.84
CA GLU A 102 3.55 -3.14 -38.74
C GLU A 102 2.81 -3.58 -37.47
N THR A 103 3.56 -3.88 -36.43
CA THR A 103 2.97 -4.23 -35.13
C THR A 103 2.87 -2.98 -34.26
N ILE A 104 1.67 -2.66 -33.83
CA ILE A 104 1.40 -1.52 -32.93
C ILE A 104 1.01 -2.07 -31.58
N ALA A 105 1.79 -1.74 -30.54
CA ALA A 105 1.47 -2.06 -29.18
C ALA A 105 0.44 -1.09 -28.64
N LEU A 106 -0.69 -1.59 -28.16
CA LEU A 106 -1.79 -0.82 -27.55
C LEU A 106 -1.73 -0.83 -26.04
N GLY A 107 -1.00 -1.75 -25.44
CA GLY A 107 -0.87 -1.88 -23.98
C GLY A 107 -0.02 -3.08 -23.60
N ALA A 108 0.16 -3.27 -22.29
CA ALA A 108 0.85 -4.46 -21.80
C ALA A 108 -0.09 -5.67 -21.83
N PRO A 109 0.33 -6.84 -22.34
CA PRO A 109 -0.45 -8.08 -22.27
C PRO A 109 -0.88 -8.37 -20.83
N GLU A 110 -2.09 -8.88 -20.64
CA GLU A 110 -2.63 -9.22 -19.30
C GLU A 110 -1.67 -10.12 -18.51
N GLU A 111 -1.00 -11.03 -19.20
CA GLU A 111 0.02 -11.89 -18.60
C GLU A 111 1.23 -11.13 -18.04
N ASN A 112 1.70 -10.10 -18.73
CA ASN A 112 2.83 -9.27 -18.28
C ASN A 112 2.46 -8.46 -17.04
N VAL A 113 1.22 -8.03 -16.95
CA VAL A 113 0.72 -7.30 -15.79
C VAL A 113 0.53 -8.22 -14.61
N ARG A 114 -0.04 -9.38 -14.84
CA ARG A 114 -0.11 -10.41 -13.81
C ARG A 114 1.29 -10.75 -13.29
N LYS A 115 2.28 -10.89 -14.17
CA LYS A 115 3.69 -11.06 -13.78
C LYS A 115 4.23 -9.87 -13.01
N SER A 116 3.91 -8.65 -13.41
CA SER A 116 4.34 -7.44 -12.72
C SER A 116 3.72 -7.31 -11.33
N ILE A 117 2.41 -7.56 -11.20
CA ILE A 117 1.73 -7.57 -9.90
C ILE A 117 2.29 -8.70 -9.02
N LYS A 118 2.47 -9.92 -9.56
CA LYS A 118 3.09 -11.03 -8.84
C LYS A 118 4.47 -10.65 -8.32
N HIS A 119 5.30 -10.06 -9.17
CA HIS A 119 6.65 -9.62 -8.79
C HIS A 119 6.63 -8.57 -7.68
N ALA A 120 5.76 -7.56 -7.78
CA ALA A 120 5.60 -6.54 -6.76
C ALA A 120 5.13 -7.16 -5.42
N MET A 121 4.13 -8.06 -5.45
CA MET A 121 3.66 -8.75 -4.25
C MET A 121 4.74 -9.63 -3.64
N MET A 122 5.50 -10.36 -4.45
CA MET A 122 6.60 -11.20 -3.95
C MET A 122 7.72 -10.35 -3.34
N HIS A 123 8.06 -9.23 -3.94
CA HIS A 123 9.14 -8.36 -3.45
C HIS A 123 8.75 -7.61 -2.17
N GLU A 124 7.53 -7.09 -2.11
CA GLU A 124 7.13 -6.18 -1.04
C GLU A 124 6.34 -6.85 0.08
N MET A 125 5.63 -7.95 -0.18
CA MET A 125 4.64 -8.52 0.73
C MET A 125 4.95 -9.95 1.18
N LEU A 126 5.81 -10.69 0.48
CA LEU A 126 6.10 -12.09 0.82
C LEU A 126 6.63 -12.22 2.24
N GLY A 127 6.08 -13.17 3.00
CA GLY A 127 6.47 -13.45 4.39
C GLY A 127 5.96 -12.43 5.43
N LYS A 128 5.28 -11.37 5.01
CA LYS A 128 4.61 -10.42 5.91
C LYS A 128 3.21 -10.91 6.24
N ASN A 129 2.71 -10.57 7.42
CA ASN A 129 1.37 -10.98 7.82
C ASN A 129 0.31 -10.05 7.23
N THR A 130 -0.81 -10.63 6.77
CA THR A 130 -2.00 -9.88 6.36
C THR A 130 -2.55 -9.08 7.53
N THR A 131 -3.02 -7.84 7.28
CA THR A 131 -3.71 -7.02 8.30
C THR A 131 -5.13 -7.47 8.49
N ASP A 132 -5.82 -7.73 7.40
CA ASP A 132 -7.21 -8.11 7.35
C ASP A 132 -7.36 -9.39 6.53
N ALA A 133 -8.49 -10.09 6.70
CA ALA A 133 -8.81 -11.23 5.84
C ALA A 133 -9.08 -10.74 4.41
N VAL A 134 -8.57 -11.46 3.42
CA VAL A 134 -8.75 -11.16 2.00
C VAL A 134 -9.89 -12.01 1.46
N TYR A 135 -10.88 -11.35 0.86
CA TYR A 135 -12.07 -11.98 0.29
C TYR A 135 -12.10 -11.83 -1.23
N ASP A 136 -12.70 -12.77 -1.89
CA ASP A 136 -13.04 -12.65 -3.31
C ASP A 136 -14.32 -11.83 -3.53
N SER A 137 -14.74 -11.68 -4.79
CA SER A 137 -15.97 -10.97 -5.16
C SER A 137 -17.25 -11.67 -4.67
N THR A 138 -17.19 -12.96 -4.35
CA THR A 138 -18.30 -13.76 -3.84
C THR A 138 -18.42 -13.72 -2.32
N GLY A 139 -17.40 -13.14 -1.63
CA GLY A 139 -17.32 -13.08 -0.18
C GLY A 139 -16.67 -14.32 0.45
N ALA A 140 -16.06 -15.20 -0.36
CA ALA A 140 -15.29 -16.32 0.16
C ALA A 140 -13.92 -15.82 0.65
N GLU A 141 -13.49 -16.29 1.81
CA GLU A 141 -12.19 -15.94 2.39
C GLU A 141 -11.07 -16.69 1.66
N ILE A 142 -10.14 -15.94 1.09
CA ILE A 142 -8.95 -16.48 0.41
C ILE A 142 -7.79 -16.58 1.37
N ILE A 143 -7.57 -15.56 2.19
CA ILE A 143 -6.49 -15.50 3.17
C ILE A 143 -7.05 -14.99 4.50
N PRO A 144 -6.85 -15.73 5.60
CA PRO A 144 -7.23 -15.26 6.92
C PRO A 144 -6.42 -14.04 7.36
N ALA A 145 -6.99 -13.23 8.25
CA ALA A 145 -6.27 -12.13 8.87
C ALA A 145 -5.07 -12.65 9.68
N ASN A 146 -4.04 -11.82 9.77
CA ASN A 146 -2.80 -12.09 10.52
C ASN A 146 -2.05 -13.37 10.07
N THR A 147 -2.20 -13.76 8.81
CA THR A 147 -1.56 -14.95 8.21
C THR A 147 -0.36 -14.51 7.37
N PRO A 148 0.79 -15.20 7.44
CA PRO A 148 1.95 -14.89 6.60
C PRO A 148 1.62 -15.14 5.13
N LEU A 149 1.90 -14.14 4.29
CA LEU A 149 1.65 -14.24 2.85
C LEU A 149 2.70 -15.15 2.21
N THR A 150 2.23 -16.28 1.68
CA THR A 150 3.05 -17.25 0.94
C THR A 150 2.87 -17.09 -0.56
N GLU A 151 3.74 -17.71 -1.36
CA GLU A 151 3.61 -17.70 -2.81
C GLU A 151 2.29 -18.32 -3.29
N GLU A 152 1.80 -19.35 -2.61
CA GLU A 152 0.51 -20.00 -2.89
C GLU A 152 -0.67 -19.02 -2.70
N TYR A 153 -0.63 -18.24 -1.63
CA TYR A 153 -1.65 -17.21 -1.38
C TYR A 153 -1.58 -16.07 -2.39
N ILE A 154 -0.38 -15.67 -2.82
CA ILE A 154 -0.23 -14.67 -3.89
C ILE A 154 -0.85 -15.19 -5.19
N GLU A 155 -0.62 -16.44 -5.56
CA GLU A 155 -1.24 -17.04 -6.74
C GLU A 155 -2.76 -17.17 -6.61
N ALA A 156 -3.27 -17.56 -5.43
CA ALA A 156 -4.70 -17.61 -5.16
C ALA A 156 -5.36 -16.23 -5.35
N VAL A 157 -4.74 -15.16 -4.83
CA VAL A 157 -5.21 -13.78 -4.97
C VAL A 157 -5.17 -13.31 -6.43
N LEU A 158 -4.13 -13.65 -7.18
CA LEU A 158 -4.02 -13.29 -8.60
C LEU A 158 -5.04 -14.02 -9.48
N ASN A 159 -5.48 -15.22 -9.06
CA ASN A 159 -6.50 -16.01 -9.74
C ASN A 159 -7.93 -15.65 -9.31
N SER A 160 -8.07 -14.84 -8.27
CA SER A 160 -9.35 -14.39 -7.74
C SER A 160 -9.66 -12.94 -8.13
N ASP A 161 -10.90 -12.52 -7.91
CA ASP A 161 -11.33 -11.12 -8.06
C ASP A 161 -11.15 -10.30 -6.79
N ALA A 162 -10.15 -10.65 -5.97
CA ALA A 162 -9.81 -9.89 -4.78
C ALA A 162 -9.54 -8.42 -5.11
N LYS A 163 -10.04 -7.52 -4.25
CA LYS A 163 -9.95 -6.07 -4.49
C LYS A 163 -8.65 -5.47 -3.99
N GLU A 164 -8.22 -5.90 -2.82
CA GLU A 164 -7.07 -5.33 -2.14
C GLU A 164 -6.42 -6.36 -1.23
N VAL A 165 -5.09 -6.30 -1.13
CA VAL A 165 -4.32 -7.07 -0.15
C VAL A 165 -3.48 -6.10 0.65
N LYS A 166 -3.60 -6.16 1.98
CA LYS A 166 -2.81 -5.37 2.91
C LYS A 166 -1.98 -6.30 3.78
N VAL A 167 -0.71 -5.98 3.92
CA VAL A 167 0.21 -6.71 4.80
C VAL A 167 0.91 -5.74 5.74
N ARG A 168 1.27 -6.24 6.91
CA ARG A 168 2.03 -5.49 7.91
C ARG A 168 3.46 -6.00 7.95
N ASN A 169 4.38 -5.08 8.07
CA ASN A 169 5.78 -5.43 8.29
C ASN A 169 5.95 -6.00 9.71
N ASN A 170 6.54 -7.19 9.82
CA ASN A 170 6.77 -7.84 11.10
C ASN A 170 7.95 -7.22 11.90
N ASN A 171 8.80 -6.45 11.20
CA ASN A 171 9.94 -5.72 11.78
C ASN A 171 9.65 -4.23 11.87
N ILE A 172 8.83 -3.84 12.83
CA ILE A 172 8.56 -2.42 13.11
C ILE A 172 9.76 -1.84 13.87
N ARG A 173 10.31 -0.75 13.35
CA ARG A 173 11.34 0.00 14.08
C ARG A 173 10.69 0.78 15.23
N GLY A 174 10.88 0.26 16.44
CA GLY A 174 10.52 0.97 17.66
C GLY A 174 11.70 1.77 18.23
N ILE A 175 11.41 2.50 19.29
CA ILE A 175 12.40 3.11 20.18
C ILE A 175 12.35 2.32 21.49
N GLU A 176 13.52 1.89 21.97
CA GLU A 176 13.64 1.26 23.26
C GLU A 176 13.48 2.31 24.38
N VAL A 177 12.56 2.06 25.29
CA VAL A 177 12.22 2.94 26.41
C VAL A 177 12.44 2.20 27.72
N GLU A 178 13.09 2.89 28.66
CA GLU A 178 13.33 2.44 30.03
C GLU A 178 12.95 3.55 31.02
N ALA A 179 12.91 3.25 32.31
CA ALA A 179 12.66 4.26 33.33
C ALA A 179 13.79 5.30 33.36
N ILE A 180 13.47 6.59 33.51
CA ILE A 180 14.45 7.65 33.68
C ILE A 180 14.86 7.69 35.15
N LYS A 181 16.16 7.50 35.39
CA LYS A 181 16.76 7.49 36.74
C LYS A 181 17.81 8.60 36.84
N GLU A 182 17.82 9.29 37.98
CA GLU A 182 18.87 10.23 38.37
C GLU A 182 19.46 9.79 39.71
N GLY A 183 20.72 9.32 39.67
CA GLY A 183 21.31 8.70 40.86
C GLY A 183 20.52 7.44 41.31
N ASN A 184 20.03 7.48 42.56
CA ASN A 184 19.20 6.39 43.10
C ASN A 184 17.67 6.66 43.01
N GLY A 185 17.28 7.79 42.46
CA GLY A 185 15.86 8.17 42.29
C GLY A 185 15.32 7.87 40.89
N ILE A 186 14.07 7.42 40.83
CA ILE A 186 13.32 7.30 39.58
C ILE A 186 12.63 8.65 39.35
N ILE A 187 12.99 9.35 38.26
CA ILE A 187 12.33 10.60 37.85
C ILE A 187 11.01 10.29 37.16
N GLU A 188 11.04 9.33 36.21
CA GLU A 188 9.86 8.92 35.47
C GLU A 188 9.86 7.39 35.35
N SER A 189 8.75 6.76 35.72
CA SER A 189 8.64 5.31 35.69
C SER A 189 8.48 4.80 34.24
N LEU A 190 8.87 3.56 34.00
CA LEU A 190 8.61 2.92 32.70
C LEU A 190 7.10 2.88 32.41
N GLU A 191 6.28 2.67 33.46
CA GLU A 191 4.82 2.63 33.35
C GLU A 191 4.28 3.95 32.74
N ASP A 192 4.69 5.11 33.28
CA ASP A 192 4.22 6.43 32.82
C ASP A 192 4.68 6.72 31.38
N ARG A 193 5.85 6.22 30.99
CA ARG A 193 6.42 6.45 29.67
C ARG A 193 5.79 5.63 28.54
N ILE A 194 5.22 4.46 28.87
CA ILE A 194 4.65 3.55 27.86
C ILE A 194 3.13 3.64 27.75
N VAL A 195 2.43 4.16 28.77
CA VAL A 195 0.96 4.34 28.72
C VAL A 195 0.57 5.21 27.52
N GLY A 196 -0.45 4.79 26.76
CA GLY A 196 -0.94 5.49 25.58
C GLY A 196 -0.05 5.32 24.34
N ARG A 197 1.10 4.64 24.45
CA ARG A 197 1.96 4.31 23.32
C ARG A 197 1.57 2.98 22.70
N VAL A 198 2.05 2.72 21.48
CA VAL A 198 1.81 1.49 20.74
C VAL A 198 3.08 0.64 20.75
N LEU A 199 2.96 -0.63 21.06
CA LEU A 199 4.09 -1.56 21.10
C LEU A 199 4.68 -1.80 19.71
N ALA A 200 6.02 -1.86 19.65
CA ALA A 200 6.77 -2.21 18.45
C ALA A 200 7.28 -3.65 18.46
N GLU A 201 6.97 -4.41 19.50
CA GLU A 201 7.35 -5.82 19.68
C GLU A 201 6.27 -6.59 20.45
N ASP A 202 6.31 -7.92 20.32
CA ASP A 202 5.52 -8.81 21.18
C ASP A 202 6.16 -8.92 22.57
N ILE A 203 5.37 -8.73 23.62
CA ILE A 203 5.84 -8.89 24.99
C ILE A 203 5.50 -10.28 25.48
N ILE A 204 6.54 -11.09 25.65
CA ILE A 204 6.45 -12.47 26.15
C ILE A 204 7.09 -12.52 27.54
N ASP A 205 6.41 -13.16 28.49
CA ASP A 205 6.96 -13.43 29.82
C ASP A 205 8.09 -14.48 29.71
N PRO A 206 9.32 -14.13 30.07
CA PRO A 206 10.44 -15.07 29.98
C PRO A 206 10.31 -16.26 30.95
N ALA A 207 9.49 -16.16 32.00
CA ALA A 207 9.32 -17.22 32.98
C ALA A 207 8.25 -18.23 32.57
N THR A 208 7.13 -17.77 32.00
CA THR A 208 5.98 -18.62 31.64
C THR A 208 5.90 -18.94 30.15
N GLY A 209 6.52 -18.10 29.30
CA GLY A 209 6.38 -18.15 27.83
C GLY A 209 5.04 -17.62 27.34
N GLU A 210 4.18 -17.09 28.22
CA GLU A 210 2.91 -16.51 27.85
C GLU A 210 3.10 -15.12 27.19
N LYS A 211 2.31 -14.86 26.16
CA LYS A 211 2.27 -13.57 25.50
C LYS A 211 1.38 -12.62 26.29
N ILE A 212 1.98 -11.59 26.88
CA ILE A 212 1.29 -10.55 27.69
C ILE A 212 0.64 -9.51 26.79
N ALA A 213 1.36 -9.09 25.74
CA ALA A 213 0.89 -8.07 24.80
C ALA A 213 1.40 -8.34 23.41
N SER A 214 0.65 -7.88 22.42
CA SER A 214 0.92 -8.07 21.00
C SER A 214 1.57 -6.84 20.37
N LEU A 215 2.37 -7.08 19.34
CA LEU A 215 2.84 -6.05 18.41
C LEU A 215 1.66 -5.17 17.95
N ASN A 216 1.85 -3.85 17.89
CA ASN A 216 0.85 -2.85 17.52
C ASN A 216 -0.35 -2.71 18.47
N GLU A 217 -0.28 -3.28 19.64
CA GLU A 217 -1.26 -3.07 20.70
C GLU A 217 -1.01 -1.74 21.44
N THR A 218 -2.07 -1.00 21.72
CA THR A 218 -1.98 0.24 22.51
C THR A 218 -1.88 -0.10 23.99
N VAL A 219 -0.89 0.45 24.66
CA VAL A 219 -0.61 0.17 26.06
C VAL A 219 -1.60 0.92 26.95
N THR A 220 -2.50 0.18 27.56
CA THR A 220 -3.40 0.70 28.62
C THR A 220 -2.67 0.74 29.97
N PRO A 221 -3.16 1.51 30.98
CA PRO A 221 -2.55 1.54 32.30
C PRO A 221 -2.46 0.16 32.97
N ALA A 222 -3.46 -0.71 32.75
CA ALA A 222 -3.44 -2.06 33.27
C ALA A 222 -2.36 -2.93 32.61
N LEU A 223 -2.23 -2.80 31.29
CA LEU A 223 -1.23 -3.51 30.51
C LEU A 223 0.20 -3.03 30.84
N ALA A 224 0.39 -1.70 31.04
CA ALA A 224 1.66 -1.13 31.44
C ALA A 224 2.17 -1.75 32.75
N LYS A 225 1.29 -1.89 33.75
CA LYS A 225 1.62 -2.56 35.03
C LYS A 225 2.01 -4.03 34.85
N ALA A 226 1.35 -4.74 33.94
CA ALA A 226 1.70 -6.12 33.64
C ALA A 226 3.07 -6.22 32.97
N ILE A 227 3.34 -5.37 32.00
CA ILE A 227 4.61 -5.30 31.25
C ILE A 227 5.78 -4.96 32.19
N CYS A 228 5.63 -3.93 33.06
CA CYS A 228 6.68 -3.48 33.97
C CYS A 228 7.09 -4.54 35.02
N LYS A 229 6.26 -5.55 35.27
CA LYS A 229 6.62 -6.69 36.15
C LYS A 229 7.62 -7.65 35.49
N VAL A 230 7.64 -7.68 34.17
CA VAL A 230 8.34 -8.70 33.39
C VAL A 230 9.51 -8.10 32.62
N ARG A 231 9.45 -6.83 32.25
CA ARG A 231 10.45 -6.13 31.43
C ARG A 231 10.86 -4.81 32.05
N GLU A 232 12.15 -4.50 32.02
CA GLU A 232 12.71 -3.21 32.40
C GLU A 232 12.80 -2.22 31.21
N LYS A 233 12.80 -2.77 30.00
CA LYS A 233 12.88 -2.05 28.74
C LYS A 233 11.83 -2.58 27.76
N VAL A 234 11.25 -1.71 27.00
CA VAL A 234 10.19 -2.02 26.04
C VAL A 234 10.39 -1.21 24.75
N SER A 235 10.23 -1.86 23.62
CA SER A 235 10.24 -1.20 22.32
C SER A 235 8.83 -0.68 22.00
N ILE A 236 8.70 0.64 21.82
CA ILE A 236 7.45 1.30 21.45
C ILE A 236 7.58 2.00 20.10
N ARG A 237 6.48 2.15 19.40
CA ARG A 237 6.40 2.97 18.18
C ARG A 237 6.57 4.45 18.53
N SER A 238 7.22 5.19 17.63
CA SER A 238 7.51 6.60 17.85
C SER A 238 7.40 7.39 16.56
N VAL A 239 7.09 8.67 16.69
CA VAL A 239 7.12 9.63 15.58
C VAL A 239 8.50 9.76 14.94
N LEU A 240 9.58 9.51 15.71
CA LEU A 240 10.96 9.57 15.20
C LEU A 240 11.31 8.44 14.24
N THR A 241 10.62 7.32 14.32
CA THR A 241 10.80 6.15 13.44
C THR A 241 9.66 5.96 12.47
N CYS A 242 8.70 6.90 12.43
CA CYS A 242 7.57 6.85 11.52
C CYS A 242 8.02 6.93 10.06
N LYS A 243 7.44 6.08 9.21
CA LYS A 243 7.74 6.01 7.77
C LYS A 243 6.79 6.83 6.90
N SER A 244 5.82 7.51 7.50
CA SER A 244 4.91 8.41 6.78
C SER A 244 5.70 9.48 6.04
N GLN A 245 5.44 9.66 4.75
CA GLN A 245 6.21 10.60 3.92
C GLN A 245 5.97 12.07 4.29
N LEU A 246 4.75 12.38 4.71
CA LEU A 246 4.33 13.73 5.09
C LEU A 246 3.55 13.64 6.40
N GLY A 247 4.16 14.04 7.50
CA GLY A 247 3.53 13.98 8.81
C GLY A 247 3.81 12.67 9.55
N VAL A 248 2.82 12.15 10.29
CA VAL A 248 2.93 10.97 11.13
C VAL A 248 1.70 10.08 10.99
N CYS A 249 1.80 8.80 11.39
CA CYS A 249 0.65 7.91 11.46
C CYS A 249 0.10 7.81 12.89
N ILE A 250 -1.15 7.40 13.02
CA ILE A 250 -1.84 7.23 14.31
C ILE A 250 -1.04 6.31 15.24
N LYS A 251 -0.59 5.16 14.74
CA LYS A 251 0.14 4.17 15.56
C LYS A 251 1.48 4.67 16.10
N CYS A 252 2.21 5.49 15.33
CA CYS A 252 3.48 6.06 15.78
C CYS A 252 3.30 7.24 16.73
N TYR A 253 2.22 8.00 16.59
CA TYR A 253 1.88 9.08 17.53
C TYR A 253 1.30 8.52 18.83
N GLY A 254 0.31 7.62 18.73
CA GLY A 254 -0.35 6.98 19.85
C GLY A 254 -1.56 7.76 20.36
N GLN A 255 -1.60 8.00 21.67
CA GLN A 255 -2.73 8.63 22.35
C GLN A 255 -2.63 10.16 22.29
N ASP A 256 -3.75 10.83 22.06
CA ASP A 256 -3.89 12.26 22.26
C ASP A 256 -3.94 12.56 23.78
N LEU A 257 -3.09 13.48 24.22
CA LEU A 257 -2.94 13.82 25.62
C LEU A 257 -4.16 14.57 26.21
N ALA A 258 -4.96 15.22 25.37
CA ALA A 258 -6.12 15.98 25.81
C ALA A 258 -7.33 15.09 26.06
N THR A 259 -7.58 14.13 25.17
CA THR A 259 -8.78 13.28 25.20
C THR A 259 -8.53 11.91 25.81
N ALA A 260 -7.26 11.51 25.97
CA ALA A 260 -6.84 10.17 26.36
C ALA A 260 -7.33 9.06 25.40
N ASN A 261 -7.78 9.43 24.21
CA ASN A 261 -8.14 8.52 23.14
C ASN A 261 -7.01 8.42 22.11
N GLN A 262 -7.11 7.48 21.19
CA GLN A 262 -6.20 7.42 20.05
C GLN A 262 -6.42 8.66 19.17
N VAL A 263 -5.32 9.27 18.71
CA VAL A 263 -5.37 10.45 17.84
C VAL A 263 -6.11 10.13 16.52
N GLU A 264 -6.79 11.10 15.95
CA GLU A 264 -7.53 10.96 14.69
C GLU A 264 -6.71 11.47 13.50
N VAL A 265 -7.04 10.94 12.31
CA VAL A 265 -6.46 11.45 11.06
C VAL A 265 -6.91 12.88 10.82
N GLY A 266 -5.97 13.76 10.48
CA GLY A 266 -6.21 15.19 10.30
C GLY A 266 -5.76 16.06 11.47
N GLU A 267 -5.40 15.48 12.61
CA GLU A 267 -4.91 16.21 13.78
C GLU A 267 -3.57 16.90 13.48
N ALA A 268 -3.48 18.21 13.75
CA ALA A 268 -2.28 19.02 13.50
C ALA A 268 -1.30 18.94 14.70
N VAL A 269 -0.79 17.77 14.97
CA VAL A 269 0.07 17.45 16.12
C VAL A 269 1.36 18.28 16.18
N GLY A 270 1.87 18.71 15.02
CA GLY A 270 3.05 19.58 14.97
C GLY A 270 2.78 20.97 15.52
N ILE A 271 1.61 21.55 15.25
CA ILE A 271 1.22 22.86 15.78
C ILE A 271 1.05 22.75 17.30
N ILE A 272 0.40 21.69 17.80
CA ILE A 272 0.21 21.44 19.23
C ILE A 272 1.58 21.35 19.93
N ALA A 273 2.51 20.60 19.36
CA ALA A 273 3.87 20.49 19.90
C ALA A 273 4.60 21.83 19.89
N ALA A 274 4.51 22.59 18.79
CA ALA A 274 5.16 23.89 18.66
C ALA A 274 4.61 24.91 19.69
N GLN A 275 3.31 24.92 19.94
CA GLN A 275 2.68 25.76 20.95
C GLN A 275 3.12 25.36 22.37
N SER A 276 3.12 24.07 22.68
CA SER A 276 3.54 23.55 23.98
C SER A 276 5.01 23.83 24.32
N ILE A 277 5.88 23.92 23.30
CA ILE A 277 7.28 24.30 23.46
C ILE A 277 7.45 25.83 23.50
N GLY A 278 6.66 26.55 22.71
CA GLY A 278 6.77 28.01 22.54
C GLY A 278 6.26 28.80 23.76
N GLU A 279 5.19 28.34 24.39
CA GLU A 279 4.60 29.03 25.55
C GLU A 279 5.58 29.17 26.71
N PRO A 280 6.16 28.10 27.28
CA PRO A 280 7.12 28.24 28.37
C PRO A 280 8.41 28.96 27.94
N GLY A 281 8.82 28.84 26.67
CA GLY A 281 9.95 29.59 26.11
C GLY A 281 9.76 31.11 26.24
N THR A 282 8.58 31.62 25.93
CA THR A 282 8.25 33.04 26.09
C THR A 282 8.24 33.47 27.53
N GLN A 283 7.72 32.64 28.42
CA GLN A 283 7.70 32.93 29.86
C GLN A 283 9.11 32.97 30.48
N LEU A 284 10.01 32.11 30.04
CA LEU A 284 11.41 32.07 30.51
C LEU A 284 12.25 33.25 30.00
N THR A 285 11.97 33.78 28.80
CA THR A 285 12.72 34.91 28.23
C THR A 285 12.24 36.26 28.74
N MET A 286 11.08 36.35 29.40
CA MET A 286 10.53 37.56 29.99
C MET A 286 10.92 37.77 31.47
N ARG A 287 11.87 37.01 32.00
CA ARG A 287 12.44 37.17 33.33
C ARG A 287 13.80 37.82 33.30
#